data_abb58fc0087e478eddea508f7b243cdc
#
_entry.id   abb58fc0087e478eddea508f7b243cdc
#
_cell.length_a   1.000
_cell.length_b   1.000
_cell.length_c   1.000
_cell.angle_alpha   90.00
_cell.angle_beta   90.00
_cell.angle_gamma   90.00
#
_symmetry.space_group_name_H-M   'P 1'
#
loop_
_entity.id
_entity.type
_entity.pdbx_description
1 polymer ?
#
loop_
_entity_poly.entity_id
_entity_poly.type
_entity_poly.pdbx_seq_one_letter_code
_entity_poly.pdbx_strand_id
1 'polypeptide(L)'
;YLRGEIVLSHYLDMLNFQEAVYPANYNKLRFLENHDQPRICSFVERESNLVNYTAFLYFLKGTTLIYAGQEFENSHLPSLFEREPIDRDTGRNISALLARLHGIKRRFGCADYFVASADDEHNIAVLERGGDGKRFFGVFSLRSECAEVKIEAPDGEYENLIDSSRVTVKDSRIRSDGRPIIFEA
;
A
#
# COMPACT_ATOMS: atom_id res chain seq x y z
N TYR A 1 -11.22 5.74 7.05
CA TYR A 1 -11.04 6.36 5.75
C TYR A 1 -11.95 5.72 4.68
N LEU A 2 -11.90 4.41 4.44
CA LEU A 2 -12.73 3.73 3.43
C LEU A 2 -14.24 4.01 3.59
N ARG A 3 -14.73 4.15 4.81
CA ARG A 3 -16.13 4.49 5.11
C ARG A 3 -16.45 5.98 4.98
N GLY A 4 -15.45 6.82 4.66
CA GLY A 4 -15.64 8.27 4.56
C GLY A 4 -15.76 9.00 5.90
N GLU A 5 -15.46 8.34 7.02
CA GLU A 5 -15.56 8.93 8.36
C GLU A 5 -14.39 9.86 8.69
N ILE A 6 -13.24 9.65 8.04
CA ILE A 6 -12.03 10.47 8.17
C ILE A 6 -11.38 10.69 6.80
N VAL A 7 -10.65 11.78 6.66
CA VAL A 7 -9.80 12.04 5.49
C VAL A 7 -8.50 11.22 5.55
N LEU A 8 -7.80 11.12 4.42
CA LEU A 8 -6.59 10.28 4.31
C LEU A 8 -5.47 10.75 5.24
N SER A 9 -5.26 12.07 5.35
CA SER A 9 -4.25 12.63 6.24
C SER A 9 -4.42 12.18 7.69
N HIS A 10 -5.63 12.17 8.23
CA HIS A 10 -5.88 11.69 9.61
C HIS A 10 -5.46 10.23 9.81
N TYR A 11 -5.68 9.38 8.79
CA TYR A 11 -5.22 7.99 8.87
C TYR A 11 -3.68 7.89 8.84
N LEU A 12 -3.02 8.69 8.00
CA LEU A 12 -1.56 8.69 7.88
C LEU A 12 -0.89 9.32 9.11
N ASP A 13 -1.49 10.35 9.70
CA ASP A 13 -1.02 10.94 10.97
C ASP A 13 -1.04 9.92 12.11
N MET A 14 -2.07 9.04 12.13
CA MET A 14 -2.10 7.93 13.08
C MET A 14 -0.93 6.96 12.86
N LEU A 15 -0.54 6.70 11.60
CA LEU A 15 0.63 5.85 11.30
C LEU A 15 1.92 6.52 11.78
N ASN A 16 2.11 7.81 11.49
CA ASN A 16 3.26 8.60 11.97
C ASN A 16 3.33 8.62 13.51
N PHE A 17 2.19 8.80 14.17
CA PHE A 17 2.12 8.75 15.63
C PHE A 17 2.56 7.40 16.18
N GLN A 18 2.18 6.29 15.54
CA GLN A 18 2.62 4.96 15.94
C GLN A 18 4.15 4.81 15.86
N GLU A 19 4.80 5.39 14.85
CA GLU A 19 6.27 5.39 14.76
C GLU A 19 6.93 6.13 15.92
N ALA A 20 6.31 7.20 16.40
CA ALA A 20 6.84 7.98 17.53
C ALA A 20 6.63 7.31 18.90
N VAL A 21 5.59 6.49 19.04
CA VAL A 21 5.18 5.91 20.34
C VAL A 21 5.68 4.49 20.54
N TYR A 22 5.75 3.69 19.48
CA TYR A 22 6.18 2.31 19.59
C TYR A 22 7.71 2.18 19.59
N PRO A 23 8.27 1.14 20.25
CA PRO A 23 9.70 0.84 20.14
C PRO A 23 10.14 0.70 18.68
N ALA A 24 11.36 1.15 18.34
CA ALA A 24 11.86 1.14 16.96
C ALA A 24 11.79 -0.25 16.28
N ASN A 25 11.88 -1.32 17.05
CA ASN A 25 11.82 -2.70 16.57
C ASN A 25 10.41 -3.32 16.58
N TYR A 26 9.34 -2.51 16.72
CA TYR A 26 8.00 -3.07 16.70
C TYR A 26 7.67 -3.75 15.37
N ASN A 27 6.92 -4.84 15.45
CA ASN A 27 6.43 -5.57 14.27
C ASN A 27 4.92 -5.79 14.41
N LYS A 28 4.15 -4.98 13.71
CA LYS A 28 2.69 -5.01 13.73
C LYS A 28 2.16 -5.90 12.61
N LEU A 29 1.18 -6.75 12.90
CA LEU A 29 0.44 -7.47 11.88
C LEU A 29 -0.49 -6.48 11.15
N ARG A 30 -0.37 -6.41 9.83
CA ARG A 30 -1.14 -5.51 8.99
C ARG A 30 -1.86 -6.29 7.90
N PHE A 31 -3.12 -5.96 7.65
CA PHE A 31 -3.96 -6.62 6.66
C PHE A 31 -5.00 -5.64 6.09
N LEU A 32 -5.53 -5.96 4.94
CA LEU A 32 -6.70 -5.28 4.36
C LEU A 32 -7.99 -5.97 4.77
N GLU A 33 -7.93 -7.28 4.96
CA GLU A 33 -9.04 -8.15 5.32
C GLU A 33 -8.58 -9.33 6.17
N ASN A 34 -9.49 -9.90 6.95
CA ASN A 34 -9.28 -11.14 7.72
C ASN A 34 -10.63 -11.85 7.94
N HIS A 35 -10.67 -12.89 8.78
CA HIS A 35 -11.87 -13.63 9.07
C HIS A 35 -12.96 -12.85 9.85
N ASP A 36 -12.58 -11.74 10.50
CA ASP A 36 -13.49 -10.88 11.28
C ASP A 36 -13.93 -9.63 10.54
N GLN A 37 -13.30 -9.33 9.40
CA GLN A 37 -13.54 -8.12 8.63
C GLN A 37 -14.10 -8.45 7.25
N PRO A 38 -14.98 -7.61 6.70
CA PRO A 38 -15.42 -7.77 5.33
C PRO A 38 -14.25 -7.79 4.35
N ARG A 39 -14.43 -8.46 3.22
CA ARG A 39 -13.46 -8.49 2.14
C ARG A 39 -13.19 -7.10 1.61
N ILE A 40 -11.92 -6.77 1.33
CA ILE A 40 -11.55 -5.47 0.77
C ILE A 40 -12.27 -5.20 -0.55
N CYS A 41 -12.45 -6.21 -1.38
CA CYS A 41 -13.16 -6.12 -2.66
C CYS A 41 -14.63 -5.71 -2.52
N SER A 42 -15.24 -5.83 -1.32
CA SER A 42 -16.60 -5.35 -1.07
C SER A 42 -16.68 -3.82 -0.83
N PHE A 43 -15.53 -3.17 -0.61
CA PHE A 43 -15.43 -1.72 -0.36
C PHE A 43 -14.76 -0.96 -1.50
N VAL A 44 -13.97 -1.65 -2.31
CA VAL A 44 -13.13 -1.03 -3.33
C VAL A 44 -13.76 -1.24 -4.70
N GLU A 45 -14.29 -0.17 -5.27
CA GLU A 45 -15.11 -0.22 -6.49
C GLU A 45 -14.31 -0.52 -7.76
N ARG A 46 -12.98 -0.29 -7.76
CA ARG A 46 -12.14 -0.42 -8.95
C ARG A 46 -10.95 -1.34 -8.68
N GLU A 47 -10.61 -2.15 -9.66
CA GLU A 47 -9.42 -3.01 -9.62
C GLU A 47 -8.13 -2.20 -9.34
N SER A 48 -7.96 -1.06 -10.00
CA SER A 48 -6.81 -0.18 -9.79
C SER A 48 -6.71 0.34 -8.35
N ASN A 49 -7.85 0.58 -7.67
CA ASN A 49 -7.85 0.94 -6.27
C ASN A 49 -7.34 -0.21 -5.41
N LEU A 50 -7.79 -1.45 -5.65
CA LEU A 50 -7.34 -2.62 -4.90
C LEU A 50 -5.83 -2.83 -5.05
N VAL A 51 -5.28 -2.65 -6.26
CA VAL A 51 -3.82 -2.71 -6.50
C VAL A 51 -3.09 -1.66 -5.66
N ASN A 52 -3.61 -0.42 -5.59
CA ASN A 52 -3.04 0.64 -4.75
C ASN A 52 -3.10 0.29 -3.25
N TYR A 53 -4.25 -0.18 -2.73
CA TYR A 53 -4.36 -0.61 -1.32
C TYR A 53 -3.42 -1.76 -1.00
N THR A 54 -3.28 -2.72 -1.90
CA THR A 54 -2.39 -3.87 -1.72
C THR A 54 -0.93 -3.43 -1.70
N ALA A 55 -0.50 -2.58 -2.63
CA ALA A 55 0.85 -2.04 -2.67
C ALA A 55 1.15 -1.16 -1.44
N PHE A 56 0.20 -0.32 -1.03
CA PHE A 56 0.27 0.46 0.19
C PHE A 56 0.48 -0.42 1.42
N LEU A 57 -0.33 -1.49 1.58
CA LEU A 57 -0.19 -2.45 2.69
C LEU A 57 1.21 -3.05 2.76
N TYR A 58 1.76 -3.48 1.62
CA TYR A 58 3.10 -4.05 1.57
C TYR A 58 4.20 -3.03 1.89
N PHE A 59 3.99 -1.76 1.56
CA PHE A 59 4.95 -0.70 1.87
C PHE A 59 5.01 -0.38 3.37
N LEU A 60 3.93 -0.57 4.12
CA LEU A 60 3.90 -0.30 5.55
C LEU A 60 4.89 -1.16 6.33
N LYS A 61 5.43 -0.62 7.43
CA LYS A 61 6.25 -1.36 8.39
C LYS A 61 5.40 -2.43 9.09
N GLY A 62 6.02 -3.57 9.38
CA GLY A 62 5.36 -4.71 10.03
C GLY A 62 5.17 -5.90 9.10
N THR A 63 4.51 -6.94 9.61
CA THR A 63 4.20 -8.16 8.87
C THR A 63 2.91 -8.00 8.09
N THR A 64 2.94 -8.34 6.80
CA THR A 64 1.76 -8.34 5.94
C THR A 64 1.06 -9.69 6.02
N LEU A 65 -0.23 -9.68 6.36
CA LEU A 65 -1.10 -10.86 6.27
C LEU A 65 -1.94 -10.74 5.01
N ILE A 66 -1.99 -11.82 4.24
CA ILE A 66 -2.92 -12.03 3.13
C ILE A 66 -3.91 -13.10 3.58
N TYR A 67 -5.19 -12.76 3.58
CA TYR A 67 -6.24 -13.70 3.92
C TYR A 67 -6.59 -14.58 2.72
N ALA A 68 -6.82 -15.88 2.95
CA ALA A 68 -7.09 -16.83 1.87
C ALA A 68 -8.27 -16.37 0.99
N GLY A 69 -8.06 -16.33 -0.32
CA GLY A 69 -9.00 -15.81 -1.31
C GLY A 69 -8.79 -14.34 -1.71
N GLN A 70 -7.96 -13.60 -0.96
CA GLN A 70 -7.60 -12.23 -1.35
C GLN A 70 -6.83 -12.21 -2.67
N GLU A 71 -6.02 -13.24 -2.94
CA GLU A 71 -5.30 -13.44 -4.20
C GLU A 71 -6.21 -13.62 -5.41
N PHE A 72 -7.47 -14.00 -5.18
CA PHE A 72 -8.52 -14.15 -6.22
C PHE A 72 -9.56 -13.02 -6.15
N GLU A 73 -9.31 -12.00 -5.36
CA GLU A 73 -10.22 -10.86 -5.19
C GLU A 73 -11.64 -11.30 -4.77
N ASN A 74 -11.74 -12.30 -3.87
CA ASN A 74 -13.03 -12.74 -3.37
C ASN A 74 -13.75 -11.60 -2.63
N SER A 75 -15.02 -11.39 -2.93
CA SER A 75 -15.88 -10.42 -2.24
C SER A 75 -16.72 -11.06 -1.13
N HIS A 76 -16.90 -12.38 -1.15
CA HIS A 76 -17.62 -13.14 -0.12
C HIS A 76 -16.72 -13.44 1.07
N LEU A 77 -17.18 -13.09 2.27
CA LEU A 77 -16.54 -13.48 3.53
C LEU A 77 -17.07 -14.86 3.95
N PRO A 78 -16.19 -15.89 4.01
CA PRO A 78 -16.62 -17.23 4.41
C PRO A 78 -17.18 -17.26 5.84
N SER A 79 -18.14 -18.14 6.08
CA SER A 79 -18.62 -18.44 7.43
C SER A 79 -17.48 -18.94 8.32
N LEU A 80 -17.50 -18.54 9.60
CA LEU A 80 -16.59 -19.08 10.61
C LEU A 80 -17.00 -20.47 11.10
N PHE A 81 -18.26 -20.88 10.85
CA PHE A 81 -18.86 -22.06 11.44
C PHE A 81 -19.21 -23.13 10.40
N GLU A 82 -19.34 -22.74 9.13
CA GLU A 82 -19.70 -23.64 8.05
C GLU A 82 -18.50 -23.88 7.11
N ARG A 83 -18.48 -25.04 6.47
CA ARG A 83 -17.46 -25.36 5.49
C ARG A 83 -17.78 -24.67 4.17
N GLU A 84 -17.15 -23.56 3.90
CA GLU A 84 -17.25 -22.83 2.64
C GLU A 84 -15.90 -22.83 1.93
N PRO A 85 -15.80 -23.40 0.71
CA PRO A 85 -14.58 -23.36 -0.06
C PRO A 85 -14.31 -21.94 -0.59
N ILE A 86 -13.04 -21.57 -0.70
CA ILE A 86 -12.63 -20.33 -1.36
C ILE A 86 -12.89 -20.47 -2.87
N ASP A 87 -13.61 -19.51 -3.43
CA ASP A 87 -13.80 -19.42 -4.88
C ASP A 87 -12.48 -18.99 -5.54
N ARG A 88 -11.98 -19.83 -6.45
CA ARG A 88 -10.75 -19.60 -7.22
C ARG A 88 -11.03 -19.24 -8.68
N ASP A 89 -12.29 -19.27 -9.08
CA ASP A 89 -12.74 -19.03 -10.46
C ASP A 89 -13.41 -17.65 -10.63
N THR A 90 -12.97 -16.68 -9.85
CA THR A 90 -13.47 -15.29 -9.90
C THR A 90 -13.12 -14.56 -11.20
N GLY A 91 -12.26 -15.14 -12.05
CA GLY A 91 -11.68 -14.46 -13.20
C GLY A 91 -10.57 -13.47 -12.85
N ARG A 92 -10.18 -13.41 -11.58
CA ARG A 92 -9.16 -12.50 -11.02
C ARG A 92 -8.06 -13.31 -10.36
N ASN A 93 -6.80 -12.84 -10.50
CA ASN A 93 -5.67 -13.43 -9.80
C ASN A 93 -4.54 -12.42 -9.69
N ILE A 94 -4.28 -11.92 -8.48
CA ILE A 94 -3.21 -10.99 -8.18
C ILE A 94 -1.97 -11.66 -7.54
N SER A 95 -1.84 -12.99 -7.59
CA SER A 95 -0.73 -13.72 -6.98
C SER A 95 0.64 -13.23 -7.48
N ALA A 96 0.77 -12.89 -8.76
CA ALA A 96 2.01 -12.34 -9.32
C ALA A 96 2.35 -10.98 -8.71
N LEU A 97 1.36 -10.10 -8.52
CA LEU A 97 1.52 -8.83 -7.83
C LEU A 97 1.95 -9.04 -6.37
N LEU A 98 1.28 -9.93 -5.64
CA LEU A 98 1.62 -10.25 -4.25
C LEU A 98 3.06 -10.75 -4.12
N ALA A 99 3.49 -11.64 -5.02
CA ALA A 99 4.87 -12.14 -5.06
C ALA A 99 5.88 -11.00 -5.33
N ARG A 100 5.57 -10.12 -6.27
CA ARG A 100 6.40 -8.93 -6.59
C ARG A 100 6.52 -8.00 -5.39
N LEU A 101 5.40 -7.64 -4.78
CA LEU A 101 5.35 -6.77 -3.61
C LEU A 101 6.07 -7.38 -2.39
N HIS A 102 5.97 -8.70 -2.21
CA HIS A 102 6.74 -9.40 -1.18
C HIS A 102 8.26 -9.28 -1.44
N GLY A 103 8.70 -9.46 -2.68
CA GLY A 103 10.08 -9.25 -3.09
C GLY A 103 10.56 -7.82 -2.79
N ILE A 104 9.75 -6.81 -3.11
CA ILE A 104 10.03 -5.40 -2.79
C ILE A 104 10.12 -5.21 -1.27
N LYS A 105 9.15 -5.72 -0.51
CA LYS A 105 9.13 -5.59 0.96
C LYS A 105 10.39 -6.17 1.62
N ARG A 106 10.93 -7.25 1.09
CA ARG A 106 12.19 -7.84 1.59
C ARG A 106 13.42 -6.94 1.37
N ARG A 107 13.37 -6.02 0.39
CA ARG A 107 14.46 -5.06 0.14
C ARG A 107 14.51 -3.95 1.18
N PHE A 108 13.41 -3.68 1.86
CA PHE A 108 13.33 -2.58 2.81
C PHE A 108 14.23 -2.76 4.05
N GLY A 109 14.63 -3.99 4.38
CA GLY A 109 15.45 -4.27 5.56
C GLY A 109 14.76 -3.88 6.87
N CYS A 110 15.56 -3.61 7.89
CA CYS A 110 15.09 -2.98 9.11
C CYS A 110 14.91 -1.49 8.82
N ALA A 111 13.66 -1.01 8.91
CA ALA A 111 13.39 0.41 8.72
C ALA A 111 13.81 1.20 9.97
N ASP A 112 14.69 2.18 9.78
CA ASP A 112 15.11 3.09 10.84
C ASP A 112 14.08 4.20 11.06
N TYR A 113 13.34 4.55 10.02
CA TYR A 113 12.26 5.53 10.06
C TYR A 113 11.17 5.23 9.02
N PHE A 114 10.00 5.82 9.27
CA PHE A 114 8.85 5.82 8.36
C PHE A 114 8.14 7.16 8.49
N VAL A 115 7.81 7.77 7.37
CA VAL A 115 7.04 9.01 7.29
C VAL A 115 5.95 8.87 6.25
N ALA A 116 4.77 9.35 6.57
CA ALA A 116 3.62 9.36 5.66
C ALA A 116 3.00 10.75 5.59
N SER A 117 2.59 11.15 4.40
CA SER A 117 1.85 12.37 4.12
C SER A 117 0.74 12.10 3.10
N ALA A 118 -0.25 12.96 3.04
CA ALA A 118 -1.38 12.81 2.14
C ALA A 118 -1.59 14.06 1.28
N ASP A 119 -2.03 13.84 0.07
CA ASP A 119 -2.83 14.77 -0.71
C ASP A 119 -4.30 14.34 -0.55
N ASP A 120 -5.04 15.05 0.31
CA ASP A 120 -6.44 14.74 0.61
C ASP A 120 -7.38 15.06 -0.55
N GLU A 121 -7.02 16.04 -1.40
CA GLU A 121 -7.81 16.44 -2.57
C GLU A 121 -7.89 15.30 -3.59
N HIS A 122 -6.76 14.60 -3.83
CA HIS A 122 -6.68 13.51 -4.81
C HIS A 122 -6.57 12.12 -4.17
N ASN A 123 -6.74 12.02 -2.85
CA ASN A 123 -6.67 10.75 -2.12
C ASN A 123 -5.35 9.96 -2.37
N ILE A 124 -4.24 10.68 -2.42
CA ILE A 124 -2.92 10.10 -2.67
C ILE A 124 -2.10 10.07 -1.39
N ALA A 125 -1.65 8.88 -0.99
CA ALA A 125 -0.69 8.69 0.08
C ALA A 125 0.72 8.73 -0.47
N VAL A 126 1.59 9.55 0.14
CA VAL A 126 3.02 9.61 -0.15
C VAL A 126 3.79 9.15 1.08
N LEU A 127 4.56 8.09 0.95
CA LEU A 127 5.26 7.43 2.03
C LEU A 127 6.76 7.39 1.74
N GLU A 128 7.54 7.58 2.79
CA GLU A 128 8.97 7.36 2.79
C GLU A 128 9.33 6.40 3.91
N ARG A 129 10.28 5.50 3.63
CA ARG A 129 10.92 4.69 4.65
C ARG A 129 12.39 4.50 4.32
N GLY A 130 13.21 4.44 5.34
CA GLY A 130 14.64 4.24 5.19
C GLY A 130 15.19 3.26 6.20
N GLY A 131 16.31 2.65 5.85
CA GLY A 131 17.05 1.75 6.71
C GLY A 131 18.24 1.16 5.93
N ASP A 132 19.29 0.78 6.66
CA ASP A 132 20.52 0.21 6.08
C ASP A 132 21.14 1.09 4.96
N GLY A 133 21.02 2.42 5.10
CA GLY A 133 21.55 3.40 4.14
C GLY A 133 20.74 3.54 2.85
N LYS A 134 19.55 2.97 2.78
CA LYS A 134 18.64 3.02 1.64
C LYS A 134 17.41 3.87 1.96
N ARG A 135 16.86 4.52 0.94
CA ARG A 135 15.60 5.25 1.02
C ARG A 135 14.63 4.71 -0.02
N PHE A 136 13.43 4.38 0.42
CA PHE A 136 12.34 3.93 -0.44
C PHE A 136 11.18 4.88 -0.35
N PHE A 137 10.59 5.18 -1.50
CA PHE A 137 9.43 6.05 -1.65
C PHE A 137 8.26 5.26 -2.22
N GLY A 138 7.07 5.55 -1.72
CA GLY A 138 5.82 4.98 -2.19
C GLY A 138 4.78 6.06 -2.45
N VAL A 139 4.11 6.00 -3.61
CA VAL A 139 2.99 6.88 -3.97
C VAL A 139 1.80 5.99 -4.33
N PHE A 140 0.70 6.17 -3.60
CA PHE A 140 -0.46 5.30 -3.70
C PHE A 140 -1.73 6.12 -3.87
N SER A 141 -2.29 6.13 -5.07
CA SER A 141 -3.56 6.78 -5.34
C SER A 141 -4.71 5.86 -4.95
N LEU A 142 -5.24 6.04 -3.73
CA LEU A 142 -6.22 5.12 -3.15
C LEU A 142 -7.61 5.19 -3.82
N ARG A 143 -7.81 6.15 -4.72
CA ARG A 143 -9.00 6.27 -5.58
C ARG A 143 -8.65 6.29 -7.06
N SER A 144 -7.41 5.91 -7.42
CA SER A 144 -6.90 5.88 -8.80
C SER A 144 -7.02 7.23 -9.52
N GLU A 145 -6.83 8.31 -8.78
CA GLU A 145 -6.81 9.65 -9.32
C GLU A 145 -5.41 10.02 -9.82
N CYS A 146 -5.37 10.86 -10.84
CA CYS A 146 -4.11 11.35 -11.42
C CYS A 146 -3.84 12.75 -10.87
N ALA A 147 -2.68 12.93 -10.24
CA ALA A 147 -2.26 14.24 -9.75
C ALA A 147 -0.74 14.34 -9.67
N GLU A 148 -0.23 15.55 -9.54
CA GLU A 148 1.15 15.83 -9.21
C GLU A 148 1.24 16.12 -7.71
N VAL A 149 2.01 15.29 -6.97
CA VAL A 149 2.11 15.39 -5.53
C VAL A 149 3.53 15.74 -5.08
N LYS A 150 3.65 16.38 -3.93
CA LYS A 150 4.93 16.68 -3.31
C LYS A 150 5.57 15.39 -2.77
N ILE A 151 6.91 15.29 -2.95
CA ILE A 151 7.71 14.16 -2.44
C ILE A 151 9.10 14.66 -2.02
N GLU A 152 9.66 14.09 -0.96
CA GLU A 152 10.99 14.47 -0.45
C GLU A 152 12.14 13.62 -1.07
N ALA A 153 11.87 12.94 -2.19
CA ALA A 153 12.89 12.27 -2.97
C ALA A 153 13.75 13.28 -3.74
N PRO A 154 15.05 12.98 -3.96
CA PRO A 154 15.89 13.80 -4.84
C PRO A 154 15.33 13.86 -6.27
N ASP A 155 15.56 14.98 -6.96
CA ASP A 155 15.24 15.08 -8.39
C ASP A 155 16.02 14.05 -9.20
N GLY A 156 15.35 13.34 -10.11
CA GLY A 156 15.96 12.28 -10.90
C GLY A 156 14.96 11.40 -11.62
N GLU A 157 15.50 10.43 -12.35
CA GLU A 157 14.73 9.36 -12.99
C GLU A 157 14.93 8.05 -12.22
N TYR A 158 13.85 7.36 -11.92
CA TYR A 158 13.84 6.12 -11.13
C TYR A 158 13.03 5.03 -11.84
N GLU A 159 13.26 3.78 -11.44
CA GLU A 159 12.46 2.64 -11.87
C GLU A 159 11.37 2.36 -10.83
N ASN A 160 10.11 2.29 -11.27
CA ASN A 160 9.03 1.76 -10.43
C ASN A 160 9.26 0.26 -10.20
N LEU A 161 9.54 -0.14 -8.97
CA LEU A 161 9.85 -1.53 -8.61
C LEU A 161 8.68 -2.49 -8.83
N ILE A 162 7.46 -1.98 -9.02
CA ILE A 162 6.25 -2.79 -9.22
C ILE A 162 6.18 -3.31 -10.66
N ASP A 163 6.38 -2.44 -11.65
CA ASP A 163 6.13 -2.72 -13.07
C ASP A 163 7.31 -2.38 -13.99
N SER A 164 8.42 -1.91 -13.42
CA SER A 164 9.62 -1.45 -14.14
C SER A 164 9.38 -0.24 -15.04
N SER A 165 8.28 0.47 -14.87
CA SER A 165 8.07 1.74 -15.57
C SER A 165 9.02 2.82 -15.05
N ARG A 166 9.29 3.82 -15.88
CA ARG A 166 10.10 4.97 -15.50
C ARG A 166 9.24 5.99 -14.76
N VAL A 167 9.75 6.52 -13.66
CA VAL A 167 9.16 7.61 -12.91
C VAL A 167 10.16 8.75 -12.77
N THR A 168 9.70 9.99 -12.82
CA THR A 168 10.54 11.18 -12.74
C THR A 168 10.14 12.00 -11.53
N VAL A 169 11.11 12.37 -10.70
CA VAL A 169 10.96 13.38 -9.65
C VAL A 169 11.61 14.66 -10.17
N LYS A 170 10.88 15.78 -10.14
CA LYS A 170 11.36 17.09 -10.56
C LYS A 170 10.77 18.17 -9.64
N ASP A 171 11.61 19.09 -9.19
CA ASP A 171 11.21 20.18 -8.30
C ASP A 171 10.48 19.67 -7.03
N SER A 172 10.96 18.55 -6.46
CA SER A 172 10.34 17.84 -5.34
C SER A 172 8.89 17.41 -5.59
N ARG A 173 8.55 17.07 -6.83
CA ARG A 173 7.23 16.60 -7.27
C ARG A 173 7.32 15.34 -8.09
N ILE A 174 6.30 14.51 -7.99
CA ILE A 174 6.11 13.30 -8.80
C ILE A 174 4.68 13.24 -9.32
N ARG A 175 4.52 12.81 -10.57
CA ARG A 175 3.20 12.61 -11.16
C ARG A 175 2.70 11.18 -10.89
N SER A 176 1.55 11.08 -10.22
CA SER A 176 0.76 9.86 -10.15
C SER A 176 -0.16 9.77 -11.37
N ASP A 177 -0.17 8.63 -12.03
CA ASP A 177 -1.11 8.27 -13.10
C ASP A 177 -2.27 7.39 -12.59
N GLY A 178 -2.48 7.37 -11.27
CA GLY A 178 -3.51 6.57 -10.61
C GLY A 178 -3.06 5.14 -10.27
N ARG A 179 -1.84 4.72 -10.67
CA ARG A 179 -1.25 3.42 -10.31
C ARG A 179 -0.26 3.59 -9.15
N PRO A 180 0.01 2.52 -8.38
CA PRO A 180 0.98 2.59 -7.29
C PRO A 180 2.40 2.70 -7.85
N ILE A 181 3.20 3.52 -7.18
CA ILE A 181 4.62 3.71 -7.48
C ILE A 181 5.43 3.35 -6.24
N ILE A 182 6.47 2.54 -6.39
CA ILE A 182 7.49 2.29 -5.37
C ILE A 182 8.85 2.36 -6.03
N PHE A 183 9.76 3.17 -5.51
CA PHE A 183 11.13 3.26 -6.00
C PHE A 183 12.14 3.43 -4.87
N GLU A 184 13.42 3.17 -5.17
CA GLU A 184 14.58 3.38 -4.31
C GLU A 184 15.37 4.59 -4.82
N ALA A 185 15.76 5.51 -3.91
CA ALA A 185 16.53 6.71 -4.21
C ALA A 185 17.77 6.84 -3.32
#